data_0edafc7f654e4378e7bf0fdfc3a54979
#
_entry.id   0edafc7f654e4378e7bf0fdfc3a54979
#
_cell.length_a   1.000
_cell.length_b   1.000
_cell.length_c   1.000
_cell.angle_alpha   90.00
_cell.angle_beta   90.00
_cell.angle_gamma   90.00
#
_symmetry.space_group_name_H-M   'P 1'
#
loop_
_entity.id
_entity.type
_entity.pdbx_description
1 polymer ?
#
loop_
_entity_poly.entity_id
_entity_poly.type
_entity_poly.pdbx_seq_one_letter_code
_entity_poly.pdbx_strand_id
1 'polypeptide(L)'
;CIRDSEKNMKNIKKGVLPILCVLFFVFGLIMLQPDFGTGMIIVISIIGLLFVGGVSMKFFIGLGIIGVLGITGLIIIAPYRLARILSFLNPWSDPLGSGFQIIQSLYAIGPGGLFGFGFLNSRQKHFYLPEPQTDFIFSIISEEFGFLGIVIVVTLFLTIIITGFKISKNCKDLFGKYLSFGIMFQLSFQALLNLMVVVGLIPVTGVTLPFLSYGGSSLLITCLLYTSPSPRDISGS
;
A
#
# COMPACT_ATOMS: atom_id res chain seq x y z
N CYS A 1 -23.36 7.86 4.95
CA CYS A 1 -23.27 8.89 3.88
C CYS A 1 -23.30 8.32 2.47
N ILE A 2 -22.69 7.17 2.20
CA ILE A 2 -22.69 6.54 0.86
C ILE A 2 -24.06 5.89 0.55
N ARG A 3 -24.79 5.42 1.55
CA ARG A 3 -26.09 4.73 1.40
C ARG A 3 -27.20 5.58 0.74
N ASP A 4 -27.18 6.88 0.96
CA ASP A 4 -28.21 7.79 0.40
C ASP A 4 -27.79 8.44 -0.92
N SER A 5 -26.68 8.01 -1.53
CA SER A 5 -25.91 8.89 -2.39
C SER A 5 -25.65 8.37 -3.80
N GLU A 6 -26.24 7.25 -4.28
CA GLU A 6 -26.10 6.95 -5.72
C GLU A 6 -26.56 8.11 -6.61
N LYS A 7 -27.60 8.84 -6.21
CA LYS A 7 -28.03 10.07 -6.90
C LYS A 7 -27.10 11.26 -6.64
N ASN A 8 -26.44 11.31 -5.47
CA ASN A 8 -25.56 12.43 -5.10
C ASN A 8 -24.12 12.26 -5.57
N MET A 9 -23.64 11.03 -5.78
CA MET A 9 -22.32 10.75 -6.35
C MET A 9 -22.14 11.29 -7.78
N LYS A 10 -23.23 11.41 -8.54
CA LYS A 10 -23.22 12.08 -9.83
C LYS A 10 -23.07 13.62 -9.71
N ASN A 11 -23.30 14.16 -8.53
CA ASN A 11 -23.18 15.60 -8.28
C ASN A 11 -21.87 15.88 -7.53
N ILE A 12 -20.83 16.33 -8.25
CA ILE A 12 -19.49 16.56 -7.74
C ILE A 12 -19.50 17.44 -6.49
N LYS A 13 -20.32 18.48 -6.43
CA LYS A 13 -20.36 19.43 -5.31
C LYS A 13 -20.90 18.82 -4.00
N LYS A 14 -21.89 17.92 -4.05
CA LYS A 14 -22.55 17.39 -2.85
C LYS A 14 -22.01 16.02 -2.43
N GLY A 15 -21.51 15.22 -3.38
CA GLY A 15 -21.01 13.86 -3.11
C GLY A 15 -19.49 13.80 -2.99
N VAL A 16 -18.77 14.29 -3.97
CA VAL A 16 -17.31 14.12 -4.09
C VAL A 16 -16.52 15.14 -3.28
N LEU A 17 -16.96 16.41 -3.31
CA LEU A 17 -16.23 17.51 -2.66
C LEU A 17 -16.01 17.32 -1.15
N PRO A 18 -16.99 16.88 -0.32
CA PRO A 18 -16.76 16.64 1.11
C PRO A 18 -15.70 15.54 1.35
N ILE A 19 -15.72 14.48 0.53
CA ILE A 19 -14.76 13.38 0.63
C ILE A 19 -13.35 13.90 0.30
N LEU A 20 -13.21 14.72 -0.73
CA LEU A 20 -11.93 15.34 -1.09
C LEU A 20 -11.42 16.30 -0.01
N CYS A 21 -12.30 17.10 0.60
CA CYS A 21 -11.89 17.98 1.69
C CYS A 21 -11.30 17.20 2.87
N VAL A 22 -11.96 16.10 3.27
CA VAL A 22 -11.44 15.21 4.32
C VAL A 22 -10.13 14.56 3.87
N LEU A 23 -10.06 14.08 2.62
CA LEU A 23 -8.85 13.48 2.08
C LEU A 23 -7.68 14.45 2.09
N PHE A 24 -7.86 15.67 1.61
CA PHE A 24 -6.80 16.69 1.60
C PHE A 24 -6.37 17.10 2.99
N PHE A 25 -7.31 17.18 3.93
CA PHE A 25 -7.00 17.46 5.33
C PHE A 25 -6.14 16.36 5.95
N VAL A 26 -6.56 15.08 5.80
CA VAL A 26 -5.80 13.93 6.31
C VAL A 26 -4.44 13.80 5.62
N PHE A 27 -4.42 13.96 4.29
CA PHE A 27 -3.17 13.92 3.52
C PHE A 27 -2.20 15.02 3.99
N GLY A 28 -2.69 16.24 4.22
CA GLY A 28 -1.88 17.34 4.76
C GLY A 28 -1.26 17.02 6.12
N LEU A 29 -2.03 16.41 7.05
CA LEU A 29 -1.51 15.98 8.34
C LEU A 29 -0.42 14.90 8.21
N ILE A 30 -0.60 13.94 7.30
CA ILE A 30 0.39 12.88 7.03
C ILE A 30 1.67 13.46 6.42
N MET A 31 1.54 14.48 5.55
CA MET A 31 2.70 15.15 4.97
C MET A 31 3.53 15.92 6.00
N LEU A 32 2.97 16.32 7.12
CA LEU A 32 3.72 16.89 8.25
C LEU A 32 4.65 15.86 8.93
N GLN A 33 4.34 14.56 8.83
CA GLN A 33 5.16 13.46 9.33
C GLN A 33 6.16 12.91 8.30
N PRO A 34 6.44 13.60 7.21
CA PRO A 34 6.99 13.22 5.91
C PRO A 34 6.78 11.75 5.46
N ASP A 35 5.62 11.17 5.78
CA ASP A 35 5.23 9.82 5.35
C ASP A 35 4.45 9.86 4.02
N PHE A 36 5.21 9.95 2.93
CA PHE A 36 4.65 9.99 1.59
C PHE A 36 4.00 8.66 1.18
N GLY A 37 4.54 7.52 1.65
CA GLY A 37 4.06 6.19 1.30
C GLY A 37 2.62 5.96 1.79
N THR A 38 2.37 6.16 3.07
CA THR A 38 1.03 6.05 3.66
C THR A 38 0.06 7.06 3.06
N GLY A 39 0.51 8.30 2.82
CA GLY A 39 -0.30 9.31 2.16
C GLY A 39 -0.78 8.88 0.77
N MET A 40 0.10 8.31 -0.06
CA MET A 40 -0.25 7.78 -1.38
C MET A 40 -1.26 6.63 -1.31
N ILE A 41 -1.09 5.69 -0.38
CA ILE A 41 -2.03 4.57 -0.21
C ILE A 41 -3.43 5.07 0.06
N ILE A 42 -3.59 6.02 0.97
CA ILE A 42 -4.90 6.59 1.33
C ILE A 42 -5.53 7.30 0.13
N VAL A 43 -4.76 8.14 -0.57
CA VAL A 43 -5.24 8.86 -1.76
C VAL A 43 -5.72 7.89 -2.83
N ILE A 44 -4.90 6.89 -3.18
CA ILE A 44 -5.24 5.92 -4.23
C ILE A 44 -6.42 5.05 -3.80
N SER A 45 -6.51 4.68 -2.51
CA SER A 45 -7.65 3.90 -1.99
C SER A 45 -8.97 4.66 -2.09
N ILE A 46 -8.98 5.95 -1.76
CA ILE A 46 -10.17 6.79 -1.90
C ILE A 46 -10.51 7.04 -3.36
N ILE A 47 -9.53 7.25 -4.23
CA ILE A 47 -9.73 7.37 -5.68
C ILE A 47 -10.35 6.09 -6.24
N GLY A 48 -9.85 4.91 -5.86
CA GLY A 48 -10.40 3.61 -6.24
C GLY A 48 -11.84 3.44 -5.77
N LEU A 49 -12.16 3.86 -4.54
CA LEU A 49 -13.52 3.83 -4.01
C LEU A 49 -14.47 4.76 -4.78
N LEU A 50 -14.03 5.98 -5.11
CA LEU A 50 -14.80 6.93 -5.91
C LEU A 50 -15.05 6.41 -7.32
N PHE A 51 -14.06 5.72 -7.91
CA PHE A 51 -14.18 5.09 -9.22
C PHE A 51 -15.28 4.03 -9.24
N VAL A 52 -15.27 3.12 -8.27
CA VAL A 52 -16.33 2.09 -8.13
C VAL A 52 -17.66 2.72 -7.73
N GLY A 53 -17.65 3.84 -7.02
CA GLY A 53 -18.83 4.64 -6.70
C GLY A 53 -19.49 5.34 -7.90
N GLY A 54 -18.93 5.22 -9.12
CA GLY A 54 -19.54 5.71 -10.35
C GLY A 54 -19.28 7.20 -10.64
N VAL A 55 -18.23 7.78 -10.09
CA VAL A 55 -17.80 9.15 -10.43
C VAL A 55 -17.28 9.21 -11.88
N SER A 56 -17.54 10.31 -12.58
CA SER A 56 -17.22 10.45 -14.01
C SER A 56 -15.70 10.40 -14.28
N MET A 57 -15.30 9.75 -15.40
CA MET A 57 -13.89 9.67 -15.82
C MET A 57 -13.24 11.03 -16.03
N LYS A 58 -14.01 12.05 -16.45
CA LYS A 58 -13.49 13.42 -16.61
C LYS A 58 -12.92 13.98 -15.31
N PHE A 59 -13.52 13.62 -14.18
CA PHE A 59 -13.03 14.02 -12.86
C PHE A 59 -11.66 13.38 -12.54
N PHE A 60 -11.47 12.10 -12.85
CA PHE A 60 -10.19 11.40 -12.61
C PHE A 60 -9.06 11.93 -13.50
N ILE A 61 -9.37 12.28 -14.75
CA ILE A 61 -8.40 12.94 -15.64
C ILE A 61 -7.95 14.28 -15.05
N GLY A 62 -8.90 15.11 -14.61
CA GLY A 62 -8.58 16.38 -13.96
C GLY A 62 -7.75 16.20 -12.67
N LEU A 63 -8.14 15.24 -11.83
CA LEU A 63 -7.41 14.89 -10.60
C LEU A 63 -6.00 14.39 -10.92
N GLY A 64 -5.83 13.59 -11.98
CA GLY A 64 -4.54 13.10 -12.44
C GLY A 64 -3.61 14.25 -12.87
N ILE A 65 -4.11 15.21 -13.61
CA ILE A 65 -3.32 16.41 -14.00
C ILE A 65 -2.87 17.19 -12.78
N ILE A 66 -3.79 17.45 -11.83
CA ILE A 66 -3.46 18.15 -10.58
C ILE A 66 -2.45 17.33 -9.77
N GLY A 67 -2.61 15.98 -9.73
CA GLY A 67 -1.69 15.08 -9.04
C GLY A 67 -0.28 15.14 -9.60
N VAL A 68 -0.12 15.10 -10.92
CA VAL A 68 1.19 15.21 -11.58
C VAL A 68 1.84 16.56 -11.28
N LEU A 69 1.10 17.66 -11.40
CA LEU A 69 1.61 18.99 -11.05
C LEU A 69 2.00 19.10 -9.57
N GLY A 70 1.19 18.53 -8.67
CA GLY A 70 1.47 18.48 -7.25
C GLY A 70 2.74 17.67 -6.91
N ILE A 71 2.90 16.47 -7.48
CA ILE A 71 4.08 15.64 -7.29
C ILE A 71 5.33 16.35 -7.82
N THR A 72 5.25 16.93 -9.01
CA THR A 72 6.36 17.71 -9.58
C THR A 72 6.76 18.87 -8.66
N GLY A 73 5.79 19.62 -8.15
CA GLY A 73 6.04 20.68 -7.17
C GLY A 73 6.69 20.17 -5.87
N LEU A 74 6.21 19.05 -5.34
CA LEU A 74 6.77 18.43 -4.14
C LEU A 74 8.20 17.91 -4.33
N ILE A 75 8.55 17.46 -5.53
CA ILE A 75 9.92 17.03 -5.86
C ILE A 75 10.86 18.24 -5.94
N ILE A 76 10.42 19.34 -6.53
CA ILE A 76 11.21 20.57 -6.66
C ILE A 76 11.51 21.17 -5.27
N ILE A 77 10.52 21.18 -4.37
CA ILE A 77 10.66 21.77 -3.03
C ILE A 77 11.56 20.90 -2.12
N ALA A 78 11.63 19.60 -2.34
CA ALA A 78 12.33 18.68 -1.46
C ALA A 78 13.38 17.85 -2.22
N PRO A 79 14.65 18.32 -2.28
CA PRO A 79 15.73 17.66 -3.06
C PRO A 79 15.99 16.20 -2.68
N TYR A 80 15.73 15.80 -1.42
CA TYR A 80 15.91 14.41 -0.99
C TYR A 80 14.97 13.42 -1.72
N ARG A 81 13.82 13.88 -2.19
CA ARG A 81 12.90 13.06 -3.00
C ARG A 81 13.44 12.79 -4.39
N LEU A 82 14.09 13.79 -4.96
CA LEU A 82 14.79 13.61 -6.24
C LEU A 82 15.94 12.61 -6.09
N ALA A 83 16.72 12.70 -5.00
CA ALA A 83 17.79 11.74 -4.71
C ALA A 83 17.25 10.29 -4.62
N ARG A 84 16.10 10.07 -3.98
CA ARG A 84 15.43 8.75 -3.94
C ARG A 84 15.02 8.24 -5.33
N ILE A 85 14.55 9.12 -6.21
CA ILE A 85 14.19 8.73 -7.58
C ILE A 85 15.44 8.39 -8.39
N LEU A 86 16.50 9.20 -8.26
CA LEU A 86 17.77 8.97 -8.96
C LEU A 86 18.45 7.67 -8.48
N SER A 87 18.44 7.41 -7.17
CA SER A 87 18.98 6.16 -6.61
C SER A 87 18.16 4.94 -6.99
N PHE A 88 16.87 5.10 -7.24
CA PHE A 88 16.04 4.03 -7.78
C PHE A 88 16.39 3.69 -9.23
N LEU A 89 16.64 4.71 -10.07
CA LEU A 89 17.02 4.50 -11.47
C LEU A 89 18.41 3.86 -11.61
N ASN A 90 19.34 4.21 -10.73
CA ASN A 90 20.68 3.63 -10.68
C ASN A 90 21.15 3.46 -9.22
N PRO A 91 20.72 2.38 -8.52
CA PRO A 91 21.09 2.15 -7.13
C PRO A 91 22.61 2.03 -6.92
N TRP A 92 23.32 1.55 -7.94
CA TRP A 92 24.76 1.34 -7.91
C TRP A 92 25.60 2.62 -8.01
N SER A 93 24.99 3.76 -8.30
CA SER A 93 25.71 5.05 -8.30
C SER A 93 26.06 5.54 -6.91
N ASP A 94 25.28 5.17 -5.89
CA ASP A 94 25.50 5.47 -4.48
C ASP A 94 25.19 4.25 -3.60
N PRO A 95 26.08 3.22 -3.63
CA PRO A 95 25.79 1.93 -2.98
C PRO A 95 25.76 1.98 -1.45
N LEU A 96 26.39 2.98 -0.83
CA LEU A 96 26.47 3.14 0.63
C LEU A 96 25.50 4.19 1.17
N GLY A 97 24.88 4.98 0.30
CA GLY A 97 23.91 6.01 0.66
C GLY A 97 22.50 5.64 0.27
N SER A 98 21.91 6.41 -0.63
CA SER A 98 20.49 6.30 -1.00
C SER A 98 20.12 5.01 -1.73
N GLY A 99 21.06 4.33 -2.40
CA GLY A 99 20.87 3.02 -3.04
C GLY A 99 20.99 1.81 -2.10
N PHE A 100 21.55 2.00 -0.90
CA PHE A 100 21.90 0.92 0.01
C PHE A 100 20.76 -0.05 0.30
N GLN A 101 19.57 0.47 0.64
CA GLN A 101 18.41 -0.35 1.01
C GLN A 101 17.93 -1.24 -0.13
N ILE A 102 17.86 -0.71 -1.36
CA ILE A 102 17.44 -1.47 -2.54
C ILE A 102 18.48 -2.55 -2.87
N ILE A 103 19.76 -2.22 -2.83
CA ILE A 103 20.84 -3.17 -3.13
C ILE A 103 20.85 -4.32 -2.12
N GLN A 104 20.74 -4.02 -0.82
CA GLN A 104 20.68 -5.06 0.21
C GLN A 104 19.43 -5.93 0.12
N SER A 105 18.28 -5.35 -0.27
CA SER A 105 17.07 -6.11 -0.55
C SER A 105 17.25 -7.09 -1.69
N LEU A 106 17.87 -6.65 -2.80
CA LEU A 106 18.19 -7.51 -3.94
C LEU A 106 19.20 -8.61 -3.60
N TYR A 107 20.19 -8.29 -2.75
CA TYR A 107 21.14 -9.28 -2.24
C TYR A 107 20.50 -10.30 -1.29
N ALA A 108 19.42 -9.96 -0.59
CA ALA A 108 18.65 -10.92 0.17
C ALA A 108 17.88 -11.88 -0.74
N ILE A 109 17.25 -11.36 -1.79
CA ILE A 109 16.40 -12.16 -2.69
C ILE A 109 17.23 -13.08 -3.59
N GLY A 110 18.34 -12.55 -4.17
CA GLY A 110 19.09 -13.24 -5.22
C GLY A 110 19.69 -14.59 -4.79
N PRO A 111 20.41 -14.68 -3.67
CA PRO A 111 21.08 -15.92 -3.24
C PRO A 111 20.18 -17.00 -2.69
N GLY A 112 18.92 -16.71 -2.35
CA GLY A 112 17.99 -17.63 -1.69
C GLY A 112 17.70 -18.93 -2.48
N GLY A 113 17.88 -18.92 -3.81
CA GLY A 113 17.62 -20.09 -4.65
C GLY A 113 16.19 -20.63 -4.47
N LEU A 114 16.03 -21.96 -4.57
CA LEU A 114 14.70 -22.60 -4.46
C LEU A 114 14.23 -22.75 -2.99
N PHE A 115 15.12 -23.09 -2.09
CA PHE A 115 14.78 -23.47 -0.69
C PHE A 115 15.30 -22.47 0.36
N GLY A 116 16.06 -21.46 -0.03
CA GLY A 116 16.66 -20.50 0.89
C GLY A 116 17.84 -21.07 1.70
N PHE A 117 18.34 -20.24 2.62
CA PHE A 117 19.42 -20.62 3.55
C PHE A 117 18.92 -21.36 4.81
N GLY A 118 17.60 -21.52 4.96
CA GLY A 118 16.97 -22.09 6.14
C GLY A 118 16.52 -21.03 7.15
N PHE A 119 15.58 -21.44 8.00
CA PHE A 119 14.97 -20.58 9.01
C PHE A 119 16.03 -20.03 9.98
N LEU A 120 15.97 -18.73 10.27
CA LEU A 120 16.90 -17.96 11.10
C LEU A 120 18.33 -17.81 10.56
N ASN A 121 18.64 -18.29 9.36
CA ASN A 121 19.96 -18.19 8.75
C ASN A 121 20.13 -17.01 7.78
N SER A 122 19.24 -16.03 7.81
CA SER A 122 19.36 -14.83 7.01
C SER A 122 20.61 -14.03 7.44
N ARG A 123 21.47 -13.70 6.49
CA ARG A 123 22.66 -12.88 6.69
C ARG A 123 22.28 -11.39 6.73
N GLN A 124 21.31 -10.99 5.91
CA GLN A 124 20.87 -9.61 5.78
C GLN A 124 20.15 -9.11 7.02
N LYS A 125 19.46 -9.98 7.75
CA LYS A 125 18.73 -9.68 8.97
C LYS A 125 19.61 -9.12 10.09
N HIS A 126 20.87 -9.58 10.19
CA HIS A 126 21.68 -9.30 11.37
C HIS A 126 22.52 -8.02 11.27
N PHE A 127 22.93 -7.58 10.07
CA PHE A 127 23.94 -6.50 9.99
C PHE A 127 23.84 -5.56 8.78
N TYR A 128 23.06 -5.87 7.75
CA TYR A 128 23.16 -5.17 6.47
C TYR A 128 21.91 -4.42 6.02
N LEU A 129 20.72 -4.91 6.33
CA LEU A 129 19.49 -4.30 5.87
C LEU A 129 18.90 -3.39 6.95
N PRO A 130 18.73 -2.06 6.71
CA PRO A 130 18.00 -1.19 7.60
C PRO A 130 16.52 -1.58 7.65
N GLU A 131 15.94 -1.59 8.85
CA GLU A 131 14.52 -1.90 9.08
C GLU A 131 14.06 -3.23 8.43
N PRO A 132 14.79 -4.36 8.63
CA PRO A 132 14.48 -5.63 7.96
C PRO A 132 13.14 -6.21 8.40
N GLN A 133 12.68 -5.87 9.61
CA GLN A 133 11.45 -6.41 10.22
C GLN A 133 10.19 -5.64 9.82
N THR A 134 10.34 -4.43 9.30
CA THR A 134 9.24 -3.54 8.92
C THR A 134 9.01 -3.59 7.42
N ASP A 135 9.78 -2.86 6.63
CA ASP A 135 9.51 -2.62 5.22
C ASP A 135 10.05 -3.73 4.31
N PHE A 136 11.10 -4.45 4.75
CA PHE A 136 11.81 -5.45 3.96
C PHE A 136 11.66 -6.88 4.47
N ILE A 137 10.63 -7.16 5.27
CA ILE A 137 10.39 -8.51 5.79
C ILE A 137 10.27 -9.57 4.67
N PHE A 138 9.72 -9.19 3.52
CA PHE A 138 9.61 -10.07 2.37
C PHE A 138 10.96 -10.48 1.79
N SER A 139 11.97 -9.59 1.81
CA SER A 139 13.35 -9.92 1.42
C SER A 139 13.94 -10.99 2.34
N ILE A 140 13.71 -10.87 3.65
CA ILE A 140 14.19 -11.85 4.63
C ILE A 140 13.51 -13.21 4.43
N ILE A 141 12.19 -13.23 4.21
CA ILE A 141 11.45 -14.46 3.89
C ILE A 141 12.01 -15.11 2.61
N SER A 142 12.33 -14.29 1.60
CA SER A 142 12.95 -14.76 0.36
C SER A 142 14.35 -15.34 0.58
N GLU A 143 15.16 -14.75 1.45
CA GLU A 143 16.49 -15.26 1.79
C GLU A 143 16.42 -16.58 2.58
N GLU A 144 15.53 -16.65 3.58
CA GLU A 144 15.41 -17.82 4.47
C GLU A 144 14.71 -19.02 3.81
N PHE A 145 13.63 -18.78 3.05
CA PHE A 145 12.78 -19.84 2.47
C PHE A 145 12.90 -19.94 0.95
N GLY A 146 13.68 -19.07 0.31
CA GLY A 146 13.91 -19.07 -1.12
C GLY A 146 12.64 -18.79 -1.95
N PHE A 147 12.64 -19.28 -3.18
CA PHE A 147 11.53 -19.14 -4.10
C PHE A 147 10.23 -19.76 -3.57
N LEU A 148 10.33 -20.85 -2.83
CA LEU A 148 9.17 -21.52 -2.24
C LEU A 148 8.47 -20.63 -1.20
N GLY A 149 9.23 -19.91 -0.36
CA GLY A 149 8.70 -18.92 0.57
C GLY A 149 7.98 -17.76 -0.15
N ILE A 150 8.56 -17.27 -1.25
CA ILE A 150 7.94 -16.24 -2.09
C ILE A 150 6.57 -16.71 -2.61
N VAL A 151 6.53 -17.92 -3.20
CA VAL A 151 5.30 -18.49 -3.76
C VAL A 151 4.22 -18.66 -2.71
N ILE A 152 4.57 -19.15 -1.51
CA ILE A 152 3.63 -19.31 -0.40
C ILE A 152 3.04 -17.94 -0.01
N VAL A 153 3.88 -16.95 0.25
CA VAL A 153 3.42 -15.62 0.68
C VAL A 153 2.53 -14.97 -0.38
N VAL A 154 2.96 -14.98 -1.64
CA VAL A 154 2.19 -14.40 -2.74
C VAL A 154 0.84 -15.12 -2.91
N THR A 155 0.82 -16.46 -2.81
CA THR A 155 -0.42 -17.25 -2.90
C THR A 155 -1.39 -16.93 -1.77
N LEU A 156 -0.89 -16.76 -0.54
CA LEU A 156 -1.71 -16.37 0.61
C LEU A 156 -2.32 -14.97 0.38
N PHE A 157 -1.54 -14.00 -0.04
CA PHE A 157 -2.06 -12.67 -0.37
C PHE A 157 -3.09 -12.71 -1.49
N LEU A 158 -2.82 -13.42 -2.58
CA LEU A 158 -3.78 -13.59 -3.68
C LEU A 158 -5.09 -14.23 -3.20
N THR A 159 -5.02 -15.23 -2.33
CA THR A 159 -6.20 -15.88 -1.76
C THR A 159 -7.03 -14.90 -0.94
N ILE A 160 -6.39 -14.11 -0.06
CA ILE A 160 -7.06 -13.07 0.75
C ILE A 160 -7.72 -12.03 -0.17
N ILE A 161 -6.99 -11.53 -1.16
CA ILE A 161 -7.45 -10.51 -2.10
C ILE A 161 -8.66 -11.00 -2.91
N ILE A 162 -8.55 -12.18 -3.52
CA ILE A 162 -9.62 -12.76 -4.33
C ILE A 162 -10.87 -13.02 -3.48
N THR A 163 -10.68 -13.59 -2.28
CA THR A 163 -11.79 -13.88 -1.37
C THR A 163 -12.48 -12.59 -0.90
N GLY A 164 -11.70 -11.58 -0.52
CA GLY A 164 -12.24 -10.29 -0.08
C GLY A 164 -13.02 -9.56 -1.18
N PHE A 165 -12.52 -9.54 -2.42
CA PHE A 165 -13.28 -8.97 -3.54
C PHE A 165 -14.53 -9.79 -3.89
N LYS A 166 -14.51 -11.12 -3.75
CA LYS A 166 -15.72 -11.95 -3.90
C LYS A 166 -16.78 -11.60 -2.84
N ILE A 167 -16.37 -11.42 -1.57
CA ILE A 167 -17.26 -10.99 -0.49
C ILE A 167 -17.87 -9.63 -0.82
N SER A 168 -17.04 -8.65 -1.21
CA SER A 168 -17.52 -7.32 -1.62
C SER A 168 -18.55 -7.40 -2.76
N LYS A 169 -18.27 -8.20 -3.79
CA LYS A 169 -19.17 -8.36 -4.95
C LYS A 169 -20.51 -8.98 -4.57
N ASN A 170 -20.52 -9.93 -3.64
CA ASN A 170 -21.71 -10.68 -3.23
C ASN A 170 -22.50 -10.00 -2.09
N CYS A 171 -22.00 -8.91 -1.53
CA CYS A 171 -22.68 -8.17 -0.48
C CYS A 171 -23.96 -7.52 -1.03
N LYS A 172 -25.10 -7.76 -0.36
CA LYS A 172 -26.42 -7.21 -0.74
C LYS A 172 -26.58 -5.75 -0.31
N ASP A 173 -25.96 -5.38 0.80
CA ASP A 173 -25.98 -4.01 1.30
C ASP A 173 -24.95 -3.15 0.58
N LEU A 174 -25.38 -1.99 0.08
CA LEU A 174 -24.52 -1.08 -0.68
C LEU A 174 -23.38 -0.52 0.15
N PHE A 175 -23.65 -0.20 1.43
CA PHE A 175 -22.61 0.29 2.34
C PHE A 175 -21.55 -0.79 2.62
N GLY A 176 -21.99 -2.01 2.95
CA GLY A 176 -21.09 -3.14 3.18
C GLY A 176 -20.27 -3.49 1.94
N LYS A 177 -20.85 -3.38 0.74
CA LYS A 177 -20.14 -3.57 -0.52
C LYS A 177 -18.99 -2.58 -0.70
N TYR A 178 -19.26 -1.28 -0.54
CA TYR A 178 -18.22 -0.26 -0.70
C TYR A 178 -17.18 -0.28 0.42
N LEU A 179 -17.60 -0.56 1.65
CA LEU A 179 -16.70 -0.70 2.80
C LEU A 179 -15.73 -1.87 2.58
N SER A 180 -16.26 -3.06 2.27
CA SER A 180 -15.44 -4.25 1.99
C SER A 180 -14.51 -4.03 0.79
N PHE A 181 -14.99 -3.37 -0.27
CA PHE A 181 -14.16 -3.03 -1.42
C PHE A 181 -13.02 -2.11 -1.02
N GLY A 182 -13.30 -1.03 -0.28
CA GLY A 182 -12.29 -0.05 0.14
C GLY A 182 -11.21 -0.68 1.00
N ILE A 183 -11.58 -1.51 1.99
CA ILE A 183 -10.64 -2.23 2.85
C ILE A 183 -9.75 -3.16 2.02
N MET A 184 -10.35 -3.99 1.16
CA MET A 184 -9.59 -4.94 0.35
C MET A 184 -8.71 -4.26 -0.69
N PHE A 185 -9.18 -3.18 -1.28
CA PHE A 185 -8.39 -2.40 -2.23
C PHE A 185 -7.17 -1.77 -1.55
N GLN A 186 -7.35 -1.18 -0.35
CA GLN A 186 -6.25 -0.62 0.43
C GLN A 186 -5.21 -1.67 0.80
N LEU A 187 -5.63 -2.82 1.37
CA LEU A 187 -4.73 -3.91 1.74
C LEU A 187 -3.99 -4.47 0.52
N SER A 188 -4.70 -4.67 -0.59
CA SER A 188 -4.11 -5.17 -1.83
C SER A 188 -3.06 -4.21 -2.39
N PHE A 189 -3.39 -2.93 -2.41
CA PHE A 189 -2.50 -1.90 -2.93
C PHE A 189 -1.28 -1.72 -2.04
N GLN A 190 -1.44 -1.76 -0.72
CA GLN A 190 -0.34 -1.70 0.25
C GLN A 190 0.61 -2.89 0.08
N ALA A 191 0.07 -4.11 0.00
CA ALA A 191 0.88 -5.31 -0.23
C ALA A 191 1.63 -5.24 -1.57
N LEU A 192 0.95 -4.82 -2.65
CA LEU A 192 1.56 -4.67 -3.97
C LEU A 192 2.69 -3.65 -3.95
N LEU A 193 2.49 -2.47 -3.33
CA LEU A 193 3.52 -1.45 -3.21
C LEU A 193 4.75 -1.97 -2.47
N ASN A 194 4.56 -2.64 -1.32
CA ASN A 194 5.69 -3.20 -0.58
C ASN A 194 6.47 -4.22 -1.42
N LEU A 195 5.77 -5.16 -2.08
CA LEU A 195 6.41 -6.14 -2.95
C LEU A 195 7.19 -5.48 -4.10
N MET A 196 6.62 -4.43 -4.72
CA MET A 196 7.30 -3.69 -5.80
C MET A 196 8.53 -2.93 -5.30
N VAL A 197 8.51 -2.36 -4.09
CA VAL A 197 9.68 -1.74 -3.45
C VAL A 197 10.77 -2.78 -3.22
N VAL A 198 10.42 -3.91 -2.63
CA VAL A 198 11.37 -4.97 -2.26
C VAL A 198 12.11 -5.56 -3.45
N VAL A 199 11.41 -5.73 -4.59
CA VAL A 199 12.04 -6.21 -5.85
C VAL A 199 12.68 -5.08 -6.67
N GLY A 200 12.68 -3.84 -6.17
CA GLY A 200 13.30 -2.71 -6.85
C GLY A 200 12.55 -2.20 -8.08
N LEU A 201 11.23 -2.37 -8.16
CA LEU A 201 10.39 -1.85 -9.25
C LEU A 201 9.92 -0.41 -9.03
N ILE A 202 9.93 0.05 -7.78
CA ILE A 202 9.58 1.43 -7.40
C ILE A 202 10.53 1.92 -6.30
N PRO A 203 10.68 3.24 -6.13
CA PRO A 203 11.50 3.81 -5.07
C PRO A 203 11.03 3.38 -3.67
N VAL A 204 11.94 3.34 -2.70
CA VAL A 204 11.61 3.02 -1.30
C VAL A 204 10.61 4.02 -0.74
N THR A 205 9.46 3.52 -0.29
CA THR A 205 8.34 4.31 0.21
C THR A 205 8.11 4.21 1.71
N GLY A 206 8.76 3.26 2.40
CA GLY A 206 8.56 3.05 3.84
C GLY A 206 7.22 2.38 4.19
N VAL A 207 6.63 1.67 3.24
CA VAL A 207 5.34 1.01 3.42
C VAL A 207 5.52 -0.41 3.92
N THR A 208 4.89 -0.75 5.03
CA THR A 208 4.94 -2.10 5.63
C THR A 208 4.08 -3.10 4.87
N LEU A 209 4.48 -4.38 4.87
CA LEU A 209 3.66 -5.48 4.33
C LEU A 209 2.54 -5.84 5.33
N PRO A 210 1.25 -5.76 4.94
CA PRO A 210 0.15 -6.08 5.84
C PRO A 210 0.29 -7.48 6.45
N PHE A 211 -0.10 -7.66 7.71
CA PHE A 211 -0.06 -8.90 8.48
C PHE A 211 1.32 -9.50 8.80
N LEU A 212 2.35 -9.23 8.01
CA LEU A 212 3.67 -9.84 8.16
C LEU A 212 4.70 -8.91 8.78
N SER A 213 4.63 -7.61 8.47
CA SER A 213 5.60 -6.64 8.98
C SER A 213 5.42 -6.37 10.46
N TYR A 214 6.54 -6.24 11.17
CA TYR A 214 6.55 -5.75 12.54
C TYR A 214 6.19 -4.26 12.57
N GLY A 215 5.08 -3.93 13.20
CA GLY A 215 4.62 -2.55 13.36
C GLY A 215 3.34 -2.54 14.18
N GLY A 216 3.42 -2.09 15.44
CA GLY A 216 2.27 -2.09 16.36
C GLY A 216 1.05 -1.37 15.80
N SER A 217 1.22 -0.19 15.22
CA SER A 217 0.14 0.59 14.60
C SER A 217 -0.41 -0.09 13.35
N SER A 218 0.45 -0.62 12.47
CA SER A 218 0.04 -1.32 11.26
C SER A 218 -0.75 -2.58 11.58
N LEU A 219 -0.28 -3.39 12.53
CA LEU A 219 -0.96 -4.60 12.97
C LEU A 219 -2.33 -4.28 13.60
N LEU A 220 -2.39 -3.27 14.48
CA LEU A 220 -3.62 -2.86 15.13
C LEU A 220 -4.67 -2.38 14.12
N ILE A 221 -4.27 -1.53 13.16
CA ILE A 221 -5.16 -1.07 12.09
C ILE A 221 -5.64 -2.23 11.23
N THR A 222 -4.74 -3.14 10.85
CA THR A 222 -5.08 -4.30 10.01
C THR A 222 -6.02 -5.24 10.75
N CYS A 223 -5.82 -5.49 12.05
CA CYS A 223 -6.74 -6.27 12.89
C CYS A 223 -8.10 -5.60 13.02
N LEU A 224 -8.16 -4.29 13.24
CA LEU A 224 -9.42 -3.54 13.30
C LEU A 224 -10.18 -3.60 11.97
N LEU A 225 -9.50 -3.50 10.85
CA LEU A 225 -10.10 -3.61 9.51
C LEU A 225 -10.67 -5.02 9.28
N TYR A 226 -9.96 -6.06 9.73
CA TYR A 226 -10.40 -7.44 9.60
C TYR A 226 -11.54 -7.81 10.55
N THR A 227 -11.56 -7.24 11.76
CA THR A 227 -12.59 -7.48 12.79
C THR A 227 -13.76 -6.51 12.72
N SER A 228 -13.81 -5.65 11.69
CA SER A 228 -14.96 -4.76 11.47
C SER A 228 -16.24 -5.60 11.43
N PRO A 229 -17.28 -5.27 12.23
CA PRO A 229 -18.46 -6.10 12.36
C PRO A 229 -19.10 -6.35 11.00
N SER A 230 -19.32 -7.64 10.71
CA SER A 230 -20.05 -8.06 9.50
C SER A 230 -21.45 -7.45 9.52
N PRO A 231 -21.99 -7.06 8.36
CA PRO A 231 -23.40 -6.63 8.27
C PRO A 231 -24.40 -7.65 8.85
N ARG A 232 -23.98 -8.91 9.03
CA ARG A 232 -24.79 -9.97 9.68
C ARG A 232 -24.90 -9.79 11.19
N ASP A 233 -23.89 -9.18 11.83
CA ASP A 233 -23.86 -8.99 13.28
C ASP A 233 -24.73 -7.80 13.71
N ILE A 234 -25.03 -6.88 12.78
CA ILE A 234 -25.85 -5.68 13.02
C ILE A 234 -27.34 -5.96 12.76
N SER A 235 -27.67 -7.03 12.03
CA SER A 235 -29.08 -7.38 11.68
C SER A 235 -29.75 -8.32 12.67
N GLY A 236 -29.10 -8.68 13.77
CA GLY A 236 -29.56 -9.61 14.81
C GLY A 236 -30.04 -8.96 16.11
N SER A 237 -30.24 -7.64 16.13
CA SER A 237 -30.82 -6.92 17.27
C SER A 237 -32.09 -6.17 16.88
#